data_09a5fce047f2e2521975c783de41ecfe
#
_entry.id   09a5fce047f2e2521975c783de41ecfe
#
_cell.length_a   1.000
_cell.length_b   1.000
_cell.length_c   1.000
_cell.angle_alpha   90.00
_cell.angle_beta   90.00
_cell.angle_gamma   90.00
#
_symmetry.space_group_name_H-M   'P 1'
#
loop_
_entity.id
_entity.type
_entity.pdbx_description
1 polymer ?
#
loop_
_entity_poly.entity_id
_entity_poly.type
_entity_poly.pdbx_seq_one_letter_code
_entity_poly.pdbx_strand_id
1 'polypeptide(L)'
;SDWLPVCRTLDGSGAPVTYKSEGLAGELGLSDLYITFNGYWPEKGALMKTGAFKECEAYAVCARINDLNDKVMVVASAGNTARAFARVCSENNIPLLLCIPQDCIDAMWSAKPLNPCVKLVATERGSDYFDAIYLSNIICELDKFYPEGGAKNVARRDGMGTTVLSAVTTIGRIPDYYFQAVGSGTGAIAAWEANKRFIVDGRYGNNLMKLMVSQNIPFTPMYDAWKAGSRALLPVDDTVARKQAEEICAKVLSNRKPPYSLKGGLFDALTETGGDMFAISNEEAMEGMVLFERTEGIDIEPAAGVAVASLKQAIRTGAVETDAV
;
A
#
# COMPACT_ATOMS: atom_id res chain seq x y z
N SER A 1 -16.05 13.63 -7.87
CA SER A 1 -16.66 13.62 -6.53
C SER A 1 -15.81 14.43 -5.56
N ASP A 2 -16.40 14.90 -4.47
CA ASP A 2 -15.71 15.71 -3.46
C ASP A 2 -14.63 14.89 -2.71
N TRP A 3 -14.81 13.58 -2.67
CA TRP A 3 -13.82 12.66 -2.08
C TRP A 3 -12.61 12.41 -2.99
N LEU A 4 -12.88 12.17 -4.27
CA LEU A 4 -11.86 11.95 -5.29
C LEU A 4 -12.07 12.99 -6.41
N PRO A 5 -11.34 14.12 -6.40
CA PRO A 5 -11.42 15.10 -7.47
C PRO A 5 -10.80 14.51 -8.74
N VAL A 6 -11.64 13.97 -9.61
CA VAL A 6 -11.27 13.36 -10.88
C VAL A 6 -11.77 14.21 -12.05
N CYS A 7 -11.04 14.20 -13.15
CA CYS A 7 -11.30 15.01 -14.33
C CYS A 7 -11.91 14.19 -15.47
N ARG A 8 -11.80 12.86 -15.39
CA ARG A 8 -12.33 11.94 -16.41
C ARG A 8 -12.73 10.61 -15.79
N THR A 9 -13.58 9.88 -16.50
CA THR A 9 -13.92 8.48 -16.18
C THR A 9 -12.89 7.58 -16.85
N LEU A 10 -12.51 6.50 -16.14
CA LEU A 10 -11.64 5.46 -16.63
C LEU A 10 -12.36 4.11 -16.58
N ASP A 11 -12.06 3.25 -17.54
CA ASP A 11 -12.62 1.91 -17.62
C ASP A 11 -11.94 0.96 -16.63
N GLY A 12 -12.68 -0.03 -16.15
CA GLY A 12 -12.15 -1.19 -15.49
C GLY A 12 -11.82 -1.04 -13.99
N SER A 13 -12.26 0.04 -13.32
CA SER A 13 -11.93 0.24 -11.90
C SER A 13 -12.58 -0.81 -10.98
N GLY A 14 -11.80 -1.32 -10.03
CA GLY A 14 -12.26 -2.06 -8.86
C GLY A 14 -12.24 -1.16 -7.62
N ALA A 15 -13.12 -1.44 -6.66
CA ALA A 15 -13.15 -0.77 -5.37
C ALA A 15 -12.69 -1.72 -4.25
N PRO A 16 -12.16 -1.20 -3.14
CA PRO A 16 -11.99 -1.97 -1.92
C PRO A 16 -13.34 -2.53 -1.44
N VAL A 17 -13.36 -3.76 -0.97
CA VAL A 17 -14.55 -4.39 -0.38
C VAL A 17 -14.30 -4.65 1.09
N THR A 18 -15.14 -4.06 1.94
CA THR A 18 -15.06 -4.26 3.39
C THR A 18 -16.19 -5.19 3.85
N TYR A 19 -15.84 -6.15 4.69
CA TYR A 19 -16.80 -7.04 5.32
C TYR A 19 -16.41 -7.33 6.77
N LYS A 20 -17.40 -7.67 7.60
CA LYS A 20 -17.15 -8.16 8.97
C LYS A 20 -16.64 -9.60 8.89
N SER A 21 -15.48 -9.86 9.48
CA SER A 21 -14.92 -11.19 9.58
C SER A 21 -15.56 -11.92 10.76
N GLU A 22 -16.06 -13.13 10.53
CA GLU A 22 -16.49 -14.04 11.59
C GLU A 22 -15.41 -15.07 11.88
N GLY A 23 -14.75 -15.58 10.84
CA GLY A 23 -13.74 -16.62 10.95
C GLY A 23 -12.48 -16.16 11.66
N LEU A 24 -11.80 -15.15 11.12
CA LEU A 24 -10.56 -14.64 11.71
C LEU A 24 -10.83 -13.94 13.06
N ALA A 25 -11.94 -13.22 13.18
CA ALA A 25 -12.35 -12.59 14.44
C ALA A 25 -12.51 -13.63 15.56
N GLY A 26 -13.25 -14.70 15.29
CA GLY A 26 -13.46 -15.81 16.26
C GLY A 26 -12.17 -16.50 16.67
N GLU A 27 -11.25 -16.76 15.72
CA GLU A 27 -9.95 -17.39 16.00
C GLU A 27 -9.03 -16.47 16.85
N LEU A 28 -9.14 -15.15 16.67
CA LEU A 28 -8.36 -14.16 17.41
C LEU A 28 -9.03 -13.65 18.70
N GLY A 29 -10.27 -14.04 18.97
CA GLY A 29 -11.04 -13.59 20.14
C GLY A 29 -11.47 -12.12 20.06
N LEU A 30 -11.72 -11.61 18.84
CA LEU A 30 -12.16 -10.23 18.60
C LEU A 30 -13.67 -10.18 18.38
N SER A 31 -14.34 -9.16 18.93
CA SER A 31 -15.78 -8.94 18.75
C SER A 31 -16.10 -8.31 17.38
N ASP A 32 -15.26 -7.39 16.94
CA ASP A 32 -15.53 -6.53 15.79
C ASP A 32 -14.27 -6.36 14.90
N LEU A 33 -13.96 -7.40 14.11
CA LEU A 33 -12.92 -7.34 13.10
C LEU A 33 -13.54 -7.14 11.71
N TYR A 34 -13.09 -6.11 11.01
CA TYR A 34 -13.43 -5.87 9.61
C TYR A 34 -12.22 -6.02 8.72
N ILE A 35 -12.41 -6.64 7.56
CA ILE A 35 -11.37 -6.81 6.56
C ILE A 35 -11.73 -5.95 5.36
N THR A 36 -10.83 -5.04 4.98
CA THR A 36 -10.92 -4.31 3.72
C THR A 36 -10.08 -5.03 2.67
N PHE A 37 -10.72 -5.89 1.92
CA PHE A 37 -10.08 -6.74 0.91
C PHE A 37 -9.82 -5.94 -0.37
N ASN A 38 -8.59 -6.00 -0.85
CA ASN A 38 -8.09 -5.25 -2.00
C ASN A 38 -7.50 -6.19 -3.05
N GLY A 39 -8.30 -7.13 -3.51
CA GLY A 39 -7.88 -8.16 -4.46
C GLY A 39 -8.99 -8.56 -5.42
N TYR A 40 -8.87 -9.76 -5.96
CA TYR A 40 -9.86 -10.33 -6.86
C TYR A 40 -10.60 -11.48 -6.19
N TRP A 41 -11.83 -11.21 -5.76
CA TRP A 41 -12.72 -12.16 -5.12
C TRP A 41 -14.17 -11.86 -5.56
N PRO A 42 -14.57 -12.29 -6.79
CA PRO A 42 -15.86 -11.94 -7.38
C PRO A 42 -17.05 -12.29 -6.52
N GLU A 43 -16.99 -13.39 -5.75
CA GLU A 43 -18.07 -13.85 -4.87
C GLU A 43 -18.37 -12.86 -3.74
N LYS A 44 -17.39 -12.04 -3.34
CA LYS A 44 -17.53 -10.94 -2.39
C LYS A 44 -17.65 -9.57 -3.07
N GLY A 45 -17.71 -9.53 -4.41
CA GLY A 45 -17.75 -8.28 -5.18
C GLY A 45 -16.39 -7.56 -5.31
N ALA A 46 -15.30 -8.18 -4.89
CA ALA A 46 -13.94 -7.59 -5.02
C ALA A 46 -13.39 -7.89 -6.42
N LEU A 47 -13.15 -6.84 -7.21
CA LEU A 47 -12.85 -6.95 -8.63
C LEU A 47 -11.49 -6.31 -9.01
N MET A 48 -10.57 -6.15 -8.07
CA MET A 48 -9.21 -5.64 -8.34
C MET A 48 -8.36 -6.72 -9.02
N LYS A 49 -8.26 -6.65 -10.34
CA LYS A 49 -7.63 -7.69 -11.18
C LYS A 49 -6.12 -7.77 -11.01
N THR A 50 -5.47 -6.75 -10.48
CA THR A 50 -4.03 -6.79 -10.17
C THR A 50 -3.72 -7.38 -8.80
N GLY A 51 -4.73 -7.74 -8.02
CA GLY A 51 -4.60 -8.37 -6.72
C GLY A 51 -4.04 -7.46 -5.63
N ALA A 52 -4.04 -6.14 -5.82
CA ALA A 52 -3.45 -5.22 -4.84
C ALA A 52 -4.13 -3.85 -4.84
N PHE A 53 -4.21 -3.22 -3.65
CA PHE A 53 -4.80 -1.87 -3.48
C PHE A 53 -4.06 -0.75 -4.25
N LYS A 54 -2.92 -1.06 -4.83
CA LYS A 54 -2.21 -0.18 -5.78
C LYS A 54 -3.05 0.16 -7.01
N GLU A 55 -4.06 -0.63 -7.29
CA GLU A 55 -5.03 -0.35 -8.35
C GLU A 55 -5.84 0.91 -8.03
N CYS A 56 -6.21 1.15 -6.77
CA CYS A 56 -6.89 2.37 -6.33
C CYS A 56 -6.04 3.63 -6.56
N GLU A 57 -4.72 3.55 -6.28
CA GLU A 57 -3.82 4.68 -6.52
C GLU A 57 -3.68 4.98 -8.01
N ALA A 58 -3.54 3.94 -8.85
CA ALA A 58 -3.37 4.11 -10.28
C ALA A 58 -4.61 4.76 -10.93
N TYR A 59 -5.82 4.33 -10.57
CA TYR A 59 -7.04 4.96 -11.05
C TYR A 59 -7.15 6.43 -10.64
N ALA A 60 -6.92 6.74 -9.37
CA ALA A 60 -7.03 8.11 -8.87
C ALA A 60 -6.00 9.05 -9.52
N VAL A 61 -4.76 8.59 -9.71
CA VAL A 61 -3.72 9.36 -10.41
C VAL A 61 -4.09 9.57 -11.87
N CYS A 62 -4.43 8.51 -12.59
CA CYS A 62 -4.74 8.59 -14.02
C CYS A 62 -6.02 9.37 -14.31
N ALA A 63 -7.04 9.30 -13.43
CA ALA A 63 -8.28 10.05 -13.58
C ALA A 63 -8.13 11.56 -13.33
N ARG A 64 -7.04 12.00 -12.72
CA ARG A 64 -6.70 13.43 -12.50
C ARG A 64 -5.87 14.06 -13.62
N ILE A 65 -5.42 13.27 -14.59
CA ILE A 65 -4.66 13.81 -15.71
C ILE A 65 -5.63 14.56 -16.63
N ASN A 66 -5.58 15.90 -16.61
CA ASN A 66 -6.44 16.75 -17.44
C ASN A 66 -6.03 16.76 -18.91
N ASP A 67 -4.72 16.92 -19.15
CA ASP A 67 -4.13 17.00 -20.47
C ASP A 67 -2.74 16.37 -20.44
N LEU A 68 -2.52 15.40 -21.30
CA LEU A 68 -1.24 14.71 -21.37
C LEU A 68 -0.20 15.52 -22.16
N ASN A 69 -0.62 16.49 -23.00
CA ASN A 69 0.28 17.31 -23.84
C ASN A 69 1.44 16.49 -24.45
N ASP A 70 1.15 15.29 -24.95
CA ASP A 70 2.12 14.31 -25.46
C ASP A 70 3.18 13.86 -24.44
N LYS A 71 2.98 14.14 -23.16
CA LYS A 71 3.90 13.70 -22.10
C LYS A 71 3.63 12.27 -21.66
N VAL A 72 4.70 11.61 -21.21
CA VAL A 72 4.69 10.22 -20.75
C VAL A 72 4.91 10.20 -19.24
N MET A 73 4.00 9.58 -18.52
CA MET A 73 4.16 9.36 -17.09
C MET A 73 5.23 8.30 -16.82
N VAL A 74 6.10 8.54 -15.85
CA VAL A 74 7.14 7.61 -15.43
C VAL A 74 6.84 7.06 -14.04
N VAL A 75 6.83 5.74 -13.91
CA VAL A 75 6.61 5.03 -12.64
C VAL A 75 7.78 4.08 -12.39
N ALA A 76 8.41 4.21 -11.22
CA ALA A 76 9.38 3.23 -10.74
C ALA A 76 8.72 2.29 -9.73
N SER A 77 8.90 0.98 -9.88
CA SER A 77 8.34 0.01 -8.95
C SER A 77 8.98 -1.37 -9.11
N ALA A 78 9.00 -2.14 -8.02
CA ALA A 78 9.43 -3.54 -8.00
C ALA A 78 8.26 -4.56 -8.04
N GLY A 79 7.01 -4.12 -8.30
CA GLY A 79 5.87 -5.06 -8.32
C GLY A 79 4.50 -4.40 -8.40
N ASN A 80 3.75 -4.39 -7.30
CA ASN A 80 2.31 -4.04 -7.28
C ASN A 80 1.95 -2.68 -7.90
N THR A 81 2.73 -1.63 -7.66
CA THR A 81 2.49 -0.31 -8.27
C THR A 81 2.66 -0.36 -9.78
N ALA A 82 3.76 -0.93 -10.28
CA ALA A 82 4.01 -1.04 -11.72
C ALA A 82 2.90 -1.84 -12.41
N ARG A 83 2.48 -2.95 -11.83
CA ARG A 83 1.40 -3.80 -12.34
C ARG A 83 0.05 -3.06 -12.41
N ALA A 84 -0.26 -2.29 -11.37
CA ALA A 84 -1.48 -1.48 -11.33
C ALA A 84 -1.49 -0.38 -12.40
N PHE A 85 -0.42 0.41 -12.49
CA PHE A 85 -0.30 1.45 -13.52
C PHE A 85 -0.24 0.87 -14.94
N ALA A 86 0.48 -0.24 -15.13
CA ALA A 86 0.52 -0.93 -16.43
C ALA A 86 -0.89 -1.28 -16.91
N ARG A 87 -1.71 -1.86 -16.04
CA ARG A 87 -3.08 -2.24 -16.36
C ARG A 87 -3.95 -1.01 -16.65
N VAL A 88 -4.01 -0.06 -15.72
CA VAL A 88 -4.88 1.13 -15.86
C VAL A 88 -4.51 1.94 -17.10
N CYS A 89 -3.23 2.18 -17.33
CA CYS A 89 -2.76 2.92 -18.50
C CYS A 89 -3.01 2.16 -19.81
N SER A 90 -2.82 0.84 -19.81
CA SER A 90 -3.09 -0.01 -20.97
C SER A 90 -4.57 -0.02 -21.36
N GLU A 91 -5.47 -0.17 -20.39
CA GLU A 91 -6.92 -0.21 -20.64
C GLU A 91 -7.48 1.17 -21.05
N ASN A 92 -6.82 2.26 -20.67
CA ASN A 92 -7.26 3.64 -20.93
C ASN A 92 -6.38 4.42 -21.90
N ASN A 93 -5.48 3.75 -22.61
CA ASN A 93 -4.58 4.31 -23.62
C ASN A 93 -3.77 5.53 -23.11
N ILE A 94 -3.24 5.44 -21.89
CA ILE A 94 -2.44 6.49 -21.26
C ILE A 94 -0.95 6.19 -21.44
N PRO A 95 -0.14 7.10 -22.02
CA PRO A 95 1.29 6.88 -22.19
C PRO A 95 2.02 6.67 -20.86
N LEU A 96 2.70 5.54 -20.73
CA LEU A 96 3.38 5.12 -19.51
C LEU A 96 4.76 4.53 -19.81
N LEU A 97 5.76 4.94 -19.03
CA LEU A 97 7.06 4.29 -18.96
C LEU A 97 7.27 3.72 -17.55
N LEU A 98 7.49 2.42 -17.47
CA LEU A 98 7.80 1.72 -16.23
C LEU A 98 9.31 1.51 -16.11
N CYS A 99 9.89 1.89 -14.98
CA CYS A 99 11.26 1.57 -14.59
C CYS A 99 11.22 0.46 -13.52
N ILE A 100 11.78 -0.70 -13.83
CA ILE A 100 11.64 -1.91 -13.01
C ILE A 100 13.01 -2.57 -12.84
N PRO A 101 13.37 -3.06 -11.64
CA PRO A 101 14.52 -3.93 -11.50
C PRO A 101 14.39 -5.18 -12.40
N GLN A 102 15.46 -5.55 -13.08
CA GLN A 102 15.47 -6.73 -13.97
C GLN A 102 14.97 -7.99 -13.25
N ASP A 103 15.37 -8.17 -12.00
CA ASP A 103 15.01 -9.34 -11.20
C ASP A 103 13.56 -9.31 -10.68
N CYS A 104 12.81 -8.23 -10.94
CA CYS A 104 11.40 -8.07 -10.59
C CYS A 104 10.45 -8.14 -11.80
N ILE A 105 10.94 -8.45 -13.00
CA ILE A 105 10.12 -8.52 -14.22
C ILE A 105 8.99 -9.55 -14.08
N ASP A 106 9.24 -10.67 -13.45
CA ASP A 106 8.24 -11.72 -13.25
C ASP A 106 7.05 -11.25 -12.38
N ALA A 107 7.24 -10.21 -11.56
CA ALA A 107 6.13 -9.58 -10.83
C ALA A 107 5.17 -8.77 -11.73
N MET A 108 5.52 -8.59 -13.01
CA MET A 108 4.76 -7.84 -14.01
C MET A 108 3.76 -8.70 -14.79
N TRP A 109 3.22 -9.73 -14.16
CA TRP A 109 2.19 -10.54 -14.80
C TRP A 109 0.97 -9.70 -15.19
N SER A 110 0.34 -10.03 -16.31
CA SER A 110 -0.87 -9.40 -16.81
C SER A 110 -1.79 -10.47 -17.41
N ALA A 111 -3.10 -10.36 -17.13
CA ALA A 111 -4.09 -11.28 -17.69
C ALA A 111 -4.32 -11.10 -19.20
N LYS A 112 -3.88 -9.97 -19.77
CA LYS A 112 -3.98 -9.65 -21.20
C LYS A 112 -2.70 -8.95 -21.67
N PRO A 113 -2.35 -9.02 -22.95
CA PRO A 113 -1.26 -8.22 -23.52
C PRO A 113 -1.47 -6.73 -23.24
N LEU A 114 -0.40 -6.04 -22.85
CA LEU A 114 -0.44 -4.61 -22.60
C LEU A 114 -0.52 -3.81 -23.92
N ASN A 115 -1.26 -2.72 -23.90
CA ASN A 115 -1.30 -1.77 -25.01
C ASN A 115 0.10 -1.19 -25.29
N PRO A 116 0.48 -0.94 -26.54
CA PRO A 116 1.76 -0.31 -26.90
C PRO A 116 2.03 1.04 -26.27
N CYS A 117 1.03 1.74 -25.71
CA CYS A 117 1.23 2.97 -24.94
C CYS A 117 2.01 2.75 -23.63
N VAL A 118 2.07 1.51 -23.14
CA VAL A 118 2.86 1.11 -21.96
C VAL A 118 4.20 0.57 -22.41
N LYS A 119 5.27 1.20 -21.95
CA LYS A 119 6.65 0.80 -22.20
C LYS A 119 7.33 0.42 -20.90
N LEU A 120 8.27 -0.50 -20.96
CA LEU A 120 9.04 -0.97 -19.82
C LEU A 120 10.54 -0.82 -20.10
N VAL A 121 11.27 -0.30 -19.14
CA VAL A 121 12.72 -0.29 -19.08
C VAL A 121 13.14 -1.01 -17.81
N ALA A 122 13.95 -2.03 -17.97
CA ALA A 122 14.55 -2.76 -16.86
C ALA A 122 15.94 -2.18 -16.53
N THR A 123 16.27 -2.11 -15.25
CA THR A 123 17.64 -1.87 -14.80
C THR A 123 18.49 -3.14 -14.98
N GLU A 124 19.78 -3.06 -14.73
CA GLU A 124 20.65 -4.23 -14.77
C GLU A 124 20.31 -5.24 -13.65
N ARG A 125 20.72 -6.49 -13.85
CA ARG A 125 20.60 -7.53 -12.82
C ARG A 125 21.32 -7.13 -11.53
N GLY A 126 20.76 -7.48 -10.39
CA GLY A 126 21.26 -7.09 -9.08
C GLY A 126 20.92 -5.65 -8.64
N SER A 127 20.22 -4.91 -9.51
CA SER A 127 19.62 -3.62 -9.13
C SER A 127 18.35 -3.86 -8.31
N ASP A 128 18.05 -2.93 -7.42
CA ASP A 128 16.84 -2.97 -6.61
C ASP A 128 15.83 -1.85 -6.94
N TYR A 129 14.79 -1.74 -6.14
CA TYR A 129 13.75 -0.73 -6.31
C TYR A 129 14.29 0.70 -6.25
N PHE A 130 15.31 0.96 -5.43
CA PHE A 130 15.92 2.28 -5.31
C PHE A 130 16.68 2.67 -6.59
N ASP A 131 17.34 1.70 -7.24
CA ASP A 131 18.03 1.93 -8.51
C ASP A 131 17.02 2.23 -9.64
N ALA A 132 15.87 1.57 -9.63
CA ALA A 132 14.77 1.90 -10.56
C ALA A 132 14.20 3.31 -10.34
N ILE A 133 14.09 3.77 -9.07
CA ILE A 133 13.72 5.15 -8.74
C ILE A 133 14.78 6.13 -9.27
N TYR A 134 16.07 5.82 -9.11
CA TYR A 134 17.14 6.67 -9.60
C TYR A 134 17.10 6.82 -11.12
N LEU A 135 16.91 5.71 -11.85
CA LEU A 135 16.73 5.72 -13.30
C LEU A 135 15.52 6.56 -13.71
N SER A 136 14.40 6.41 -13.01
CA SER A 136 13.18 7.18 -13.31
C SER A 136 13.38 8.69 -13.14
N ASN A 137 14.17 9.10 -12.13
CA ASN A 137 14.50 10.51 -11.92
C ASN A 137 15.33 11.08 -13.08
N ILE A 138 16.34 10.33 -13.56
CA ILE A 138 17.15 10.74 -14.72
C ILE A 138 16.27 10.89 -15.96
N ILE A 139 15.37 9.94 -16.22
CA ILE A 139 14.46 9.99 -17.36
C ILE A 139 13.55 11.23 -17.29
N CYS A 140 13.10 11.60 -16.09
CA CYS A 140 12.24 12.78 -15.89
C CYS A 140 12.97 14.12 -16.03
N GLU A 141 14.30 14.15 -16.23
CA GLU A 141 15.03 15.35 -16.65
C GLU A 141 14.74 15.72 -18.11
N LEU A 142 14.21 14.79 -18.90
CA LEU A 142 13.80 15.01 -20.28
C LEU A 142 12.37 15.60 -20.33
N ASP A 143 12.17 16.66 -21.08
CA ASP A 143 10.91 17.43 -21.14
C ASP A 143 9.65 16.62 -21.46
N LYS A 144 9.81 15.49 -22.17
CA LYS A 144 8.72 14.61 -22.56
C LYS A 144 8.18 13.76 -21.41
N PHE A 145 8.93 13.61 -20.33
CA PHE A 145 8.62 12.69 -19.23
C PHE A 145 8.29 13.46 -17.96
N TYR A 146 7.40 12.90 -17.13
CA TYR A 146 7.10 13.44 -15.81
C TYR A 146 6.92 12.32 -14.78
N PRO A 147 7.36 12.55 -13.54
CA PRO A 147 7.26 11.53 -12.49
C PRO A 147 5.81 11.39 -12.01
N GLU A 148 5.41 10.17 -11.70
CA GLU A 148 4.15 9.91 -11.00
C GLU A 148 4.12 10.56 -9.61
N GLY A 149 5.27 10.68 -8.94
CA GLY A 149 5.46 11.47 -7.72
C GLY A 149 5.46 10.68 -6.41
N GLY A 150 5.14 9.40 -6.43
CA GLY A 150 5.20 8.53 -5.23
C GLY A 150 4.34 9.03 -4.09
N ALA A 151 4.85 8.94 -2.85
CA ALA A 151 4.14 9.37 -1.65
C ALA A 151 3.80 10.86 -1.60
N LYS A 152 4.49 11.69 -2.39
CA LYS A 152 4.20 13.13 -2.50
C LYS A 152 2.98 13.43 -3.38
N ASN A 153 2.55 12.48 -4.21
CA ASN A 153 1.39 12.63 -5.07
C ASN A 153 0.09 12.52 -4.26
N VAL A 154 -0.65 13.62 -4.13
CA VAL A 154 -1.93 13.68 -3.41
C VAL A 154 -2.96 12.73 -4.06
N ALA A 155 -3.02 12.67 -5.39
CA ALA A 155 -3.96 11.79 -6.09
C ALA A 155 -3.74 10.31 -5.74
N ARG A 156 -2.47 9.90 -5.59
CA ARG A 156 -2.10 8.57 -5.13
C ARG A 156 -2.67 8.28 -3.74
N ARG A 157 -2.46 9.19 -2.79
CA ARG A 157 -2.96 9.03 -1.41
C ARG A 157 -4.49 9.06 -1.35
N ASP A 158 -5.13 9.93 -2.11
CA ASP A 158 -6.60 9.96 -2.21
C ASP A 158 -7.18 8.62 -2.72
N GLY A 159 -6.55 8.02 -3.75
CA GLY A 159 -6.94 6.69 -4.23
C GLY A 159 -6.76 5.61 -3.18
N MET A 160 -5.63 5.59 -2.49
CA MET A 160 -5.37 4.64 -1.40
C MET A 160 -6.32 4.86 -0.21
N GLY A 161 -6.72 6.09 0.07
CA GLY A 161 -7.70 6.44 1.11
C GLY A 161 -9.09 5.84 0.88
N THR A 162 -9.40 5.34 -0.32
CA THR A 162 -10.66 4.63 -0.59
C THR A 162 -10.79 3.32 0.20
N THR A 163 -9.71 2.76 0.70
CA THR A 163 -9.73 1.63 1.64
C THR A 163 -10.46 2.01 2.93
N VAL A 164 -10.12 3.18 3.49
CA VAL A 164 -10.79 3.72 4.69
C VAL A 164 -12.21 4.19 4.37
N LEU A 165 -12.45 4.74 3.17
CA LEU A 165 -13.81 5.09 2.73
C LEU A 165 -14.71 3.85 2.72
N SER A 166 -14.25 2.73 2.15
CA SER A 166 -14.97 1.46 2.17
C SER A 166 -15.23 0.98 3.60
N ALA A 167 -14.20 0.99 4.46
CA ALA A 167 -14.32 0.56 5.84
C ALA A 167 -15.35 1.40 6.61
N VAL A 168 -15.17 2.70 6.67
CA VAL A 168 -16.03 3.60 7.45
C VAL A 168 -17.48 3.57 6.99
N THR A 169 -17.73 3.52 5.68
CA THR A 169 -19.11 3.44 5.16
C THR A 169 -19.78 2.10 5.41
N THR A 170 -19.01 1.02 5.46
CA THR A 170 -19.54 -0.34 5.76
C THR A 170 -19.78 -0.51 7.27
N ILE A 171 -18.84 -0.05 8.10
CA ILE A 171 -18.90 -0.13 9.56
C ILE A 171 -19.97 0.83 10.12
N GLY A 172 -20.18 1.98 9.47
CA GLY A 172 -21.07 3.05 9.93
C GLY A 172 -20.41 3.98 10.98
N ARG A 173 -19.15 3.79 11.28
CA ARG A 173 -18.33 4.64 12.19
C ARG A 173 -16.86 4.57 11.78
N ILE A 174 -16.05 5.51 12.28
CA ILE A 174 -14.58 5.41 12.19
C ILE A 174 -14.13 4.29 13.13
N PRO A 175 -13.34 3.30 12.64
CA PRO A 175 -12.79 2.23 13.50
C PRO A 175 -11.77 2.78 14.51
N ASP A 176 -11.48 2.01 15.55
CA ASP A 176 -10.53 2.42 16.59
C ASP A 176 -9.08 2.15 16.16
N TYR A 177 -8.88 1.10 15.36
CA TYR A 177 -7.56 0.69 14.88
C TYR A 177 -7.54 0.44 13.38
N TYR A 178 -6.37 0.63 12.78
CA TYR A 178 -6.10 0.32 11.37
C TYR A 178 -4.79 -0.44 11.24
N PHE A 179 -4.83 -1.66 10.73
CA PHE A 179 -3.66 -2.51 10.53
C PHE A 179 -3.23 -2.54 9.07
N GLN A 180 -1.93 -2.33 8.82
CA GLN A 180 -1.36 -2.44 7.47
C GLN A 180 0.13 -2.76 7.52
N ALA A 181 0.60 -3.66 6.66
CA ALA A 181 2.02 -3.78 6.37
C ALA A 181 2.49 -2.65 5.43
N VAL A 182 3.68 -2.12 5.69
CA VAL A 182 4.19 -0.92 5.01
C VAL A 182 5.57 -1.12 4.38
N GLY A 183 5.69 -0.78 3.09
CA GLY A 183 6.98 -0.61 2.41
C GLY A 183 7.39 0.86 2.37
N SER A 184 6.54 1.74 1.80
CA SER A 184 6.77 3.19 1.78
C SER A 184 6.01 3.95 2.86
N GLY A 185 5.03 3.33 3.51
CA GLY A 185 4.12 4.00 4.45
C GLY A 185 3.01 4.82 3.79
N THR A 186 2.99 4.94 2.46
CA THR A 186 2.03 5.81 1.74
C THR A 186 0.57 5.42 2.02
N GLY A 187 0.27 4.11 2.14
CA GLY A 187 -1.08 3.64 2.47
C GLY A 187 -1.55 4.06 3.86
N ALA A 188 -0.67 3.99 4.84
CA ALA A 188 -0.97 4.43 6.20
C ALA A 188 -1.14 5.95 6.29
N ILE A 189 -0.32 6.73 5.56
CA ILE A 189 -0.50 8.18 5.43
C ILE A 189 -1.86 8.48 4.79
N ALA A 190 -2.23 7.77 3.74
CA ALA A 190 -3.53 7.92 3.09
C ALA A 190 -4.70 7.56 4.02
N ALA A 191 -4.55 6.55 4.85
CA ALA A 191 -5.54 6.18 5.87
C ALA A 191 -5.73 7.28 6.91
N TRP A 192 -4.63 7.85 7.40
CA TRP A 192 -4.67 8.99 8.31
C TRP A 192 -5.34 10.23 7.68
N GLU A 193 -4.97 10.60 6.45
CA GLU A 193 -5.60 11.72 5.73
C GLU A 193 -7.10 11.46 5.50
N ALA A 194 -7.50 10.25 5.15
CA ALA A 194 -8.89 9.86 4.98
C ALA A 194 -9.67 9.94 6.30
N ASN A 195 -9.09 9.45 7.40
CA ASN A 195 -9.70 9.57 8.73
C ASN A 195 -9.96 11.03 9.11
N LYS A 196 -8.98 11.94 8.89
CA LYS A 196 -9.17 13.38 9.16
C LYS A 196 -10.30 13.99 8.32
N ARG A 197 -10.48 13.55 7.07
CA ARG A 197 -11.62 13.97 6.23
C ARG A 197 -12.94 13.50 6.83
N PHE A 198 -13.03 12.26 7.36
CA PHE A 198 -14.23 11.78 8.02
C PHE A 198 -14.56 12.53 9.32
N ILE A 199 -13.54 12.89 10.10
CA ILE A 199 -13.71 13.72 11.29
C ILE A 199 -14.31 15.09 10.91
N VAL A 200 -13.79 15.72 9.85
CA VAL A 200 -14.33 17.00 9.34
C VAL A 200 -15.75 16.84 8.79
N ASP A 201 -16.05 15.73 8.13
CA ASP A 201 -17.40 15.41 7.65
C ASP A 201 -18.41 15.20 8.78
N GLY A 202 -18.00 14.65 9.90
CA GLY A 202 -18.75 14.53 11.15
C GLY A 202 -19.82 13.43 11.20
N ARG A 203 -20.16 12.78 10.07
CA ARG A 203 -21.24 11.77 10.01
C ARG A 203 -20.89 10.44 10.71
N TYR A 204 -19.61 10.12 10.83
CA TYR A 204 -19.11 8.82 11.27
C TYR A 204 -18.38 8.86 12.62
N GLY A 205 -18.50 9.97 13.35
CA GLY A 205 -17.81 10.20 14.61
C GLY A 205 -16.56 11.05 14.45
N ASN A 206 -15.80 11.20 15.54
CA ASN A 206 -14.66 12.10 15.63
C ASN A 206 -13.40 11.43 16.19
N ASN A 207 -13.39 10.10 16.32
CA ASN A 207 -12.22 9.39 16.81
C ASN A 207 -11.08 9.38 15.79
N LEU A 208 -9.87 9.49 16.29
CA LEU A 208 -8.67 9.38 15.51
C LEU A 208 -8.18 7.93 15.56
N MET A 209 -8.36 7.23 14.45
CA MET A 209 -8.03 5.81 14.29
C MET A 209 -6.53 5.56 14.49
N LYS A 210 -6.16 4.70 15.43
CA LYS A 210 -4.76 4.35 15.70
C LYS A 210 -4.17 3.55 14.54
N LEU A 211 -3.06 4.03 13.98
CA LEU A 211 -2.34 3.33 12.92
C LEU A 211 -1.40 2.29 13.52
N MET A 212 -1.67 1.02 13.27
CA MET A 212 -0.87 -0.12 13.71
C MET A 212 -0.20 -0.72 12.47
N VAL A 213 1.03 -0.29 12.19
CA VAL A 213 1.71 -0.66 10.95
C VAL A 213 2.86 -1.62 11.17
N SER A 214 3.21 -2.41 10.16
CA SER A 214 4.18 -3.48 10.32
C SER A 214 5.16 -3.57 9.17
N GLN A 215 6.37 -4.05 9.48
CA GLN A 215 7.42 -4.41 8.53
C GLN A 215 7.87 -5.85 8.73
N ASN A 216 8.55 -6.41 7.74
CA ASN A 216 8.97 -7.80 7.72
C ASN A 216 10.48 -7.92 8.05
N ILE A 217 10.81 -8.67 9.12
CA ILE A 217 12.19 -8.98 9.52
C ILE A 217 12.84 -9.88 8.43
N PRO A 218 14.11 -9.65 8.09
CA PRO A 218 15.07 -8.77 8.77
C PRO A 218 15.13 -7.31 8.28
N PHE A 219 14.21 -6.87 7.42
CA PHE A 219 14.24 -5.54 6.82
C PHE A 219 13.19 -4.59 7.42
N THR A 220 13.57 -3.84 8.46
CA THR A 220 12.64 -3.05 9.29
C THR A 220 13.06 -1.58 9.52
N PRO A 221 13.49 -0.82 8.47
CA PRO A 221 14.13 0.48 8.68
C PRO A 221 13.22 1.52 9.36
N MET A 222 11.91 1.49 9.12
CA MET A 222 10.98 2.43 9.76
C MET A 222 10.64 2.00 11.19
N TYR A 223 10.47 0.71 11.44
CA TYR A 223 10.26 0.15 12.78
C TYR A 223 11.44 0.47 13.70
N ASP A 224 12.68 0.27 13.23
CA ASP A 224 13.88 0.53 14.01
C ASP A 224 13.98 2.01 14.37
N ALA A 225 13.72 2.91 13.41
CA ALA A 225 13.67 4.35 13.65
C ALA A 225 12.56 4.75 14.64
N TRP A 226 11.36 4.18 14.49
CA TRP A 226 10.23 4.43 15.37
C TRP A 226 10.52 4.00 16.81
N LYS A 227 11.02 2.77 17.00
CA LYS A 227 11.37 2.26 18.35
C LYS A 227 12.54 3.00 19.00
N ALA A 228 13.43 3.59 18.20
CA ALA A 228 14.47 4.50 18.69
C ALA A 228 13.95 5.93 18.97
N GLY A 229 12.67 6.24 18.76
CA GLY A 229 12.11 7.58 18.88
C GLY A 229 12.67 8.58 17.85
N SER A 230 13.24 8.08 16.77
CA SER A 230 13.90 8.90 15.74
C SER A 230 12.94 9.24 14.60
N ARG A 231 12.86 10.53 14.25
CA ARG A 231 12.18 10.96 13.02
C ARG A 231 12.97 10.59 11.77
N ALA A 232 14.28 10.50 11.84
CA ALA A 232 15.13 10.08 10.74
C ALA A 232 15.32 8.56 10.76
N LEU A 233 15.41 7.94 9.58
CA LEU A 233 15.84 6.56 9.48
C LEU A 233 17.24 6.40 10.10
N LEU A 234 17.46 5.30 10.79
CA LEU A 234 18.79 5.00 11.34
C LEU A 234 19.76 4.67 10.19
N PRO A 235 21.04 5.07 10.33
CA PRO A 235 22.04 4.72 9.32
C PRO A 235 22.24 3.19 9.28
N VAL A 236 22.17 2.64 8.08
CA VAL A 236 22.45 1.22 7.81
C VAL A 236 23.36 1.18 6.59
N ASP A 237 24.35 0.28 6.60
CA ASP A 237 25.19 0.03 5.43
C ASP A 237 24.34 -0.46 4.25
N ASP A 238 24.57 0.10 3.06
CA ASP A 238 23.76 -0.22 1.86
C ASP A 238 23.82 -1.70 1.49
N THR A 239 24.97 -2.38 1.68
CA THR A 239 25.12 -3.81 1.39
C THR A 239 24.31 -4.65 2.36
N VAL A 240 24.31 -4.28 3.65
CA VAL A 240 23.49 -4.93 4.68
C VAL A 240 22.00 -4.74 4.38
N ALA A 241 21.57 -3.52 4.06
CA ALA A 241 20.19 -3.21 3.74
C ALA A 241 19.68 -3.97 2.50
N ARG A 242 20.53 -4.11 1.44
CA ARG A 242 20.20 -4.92 0.25
C ARG A 242 19.99 -6.38 0.62
N LYS A 243 20.92 -6.97 1.37
CA LYS A 243 20.82 -8.36 1.81
C LYS A 243 19.57 -8.60 2.64
N GLN A 244 19.28 -7.74 3.62
CA GLN A 244 18.06 -7.83 4.42
C GLN A 244 16.79 -7.76 3.56
N ALA A 245 16.74 -6.85 2.58
CA ALA A 245 15.62 -6.71 1.66
C ALA A 245 15.43 -7.95 0.74
N GLU A 246 16.52 -8.68 0.46
CA GLU A 246 16.46 -9.95 -0.26
C GLU A 246 15.95 -11.12 0.59
N GLU A 247 16.10 -11.07 1.90
CA GLU A 247 15.73 -12.15 2.81
C GLU A 247 14.26 -12.14 3.23
N ILE A 248 13.55 -11.00 3.15
CA ILE A 248 12.13 -10.93 3.52
C ILE A 248 11.25 -11.69 2.54
N CYS A 249 10.19 -12.35 3.03
CA CYS A 249 9.21 -13.01 2.16
C CYS A 249 8.27 -11.99 1.48
N ALA A 250 7.94 -10.89 2.14
CA ALA A 250 7.09 -9.84 1.61
C ALA A 250 7.87 -8.82 0.74
N LYS A 251 8.36 -9.26 -0.43
CA LYS A 251 9.24 -8.47 -1.33
C LYS A 251 8.74 -7.07 -1.65
N VAL A 252 7.42 -6.87 -1.71
CA VAL A 252 6.81 -5.55 -1.97
C VAL A 252 7.03 -4.53 -0.85
N LEU A 253 7.55 -4.96 0.31
CA LEU A 253 7.88 -4.09 1.45
C LEU A 253 9.34 -3.61 1.46
N SER A 254 10.16 -3.96 0.48
CA SER A 254 11.63 -3.76 0.44
C SER A 254 12.11 -2.36 0.07
N ASN A 255 11.41 -1.30 0.45
CA ASN A 255 11.86 0.07 0.16
C ASN A 255 12.99 0.51 1.10
N ARG A 256 14.24 0.59 0.60
CA ARG A 256 15.42 0.97 1.40
C ARG A 256 15.46 2.44 1.86
N LYS A 257 14.74 3.33 1.19
CA LYS A 257 14.65 4.75 1.55
C LYS A 257 13.20 5.22 1.55
N PRO A 258 12.36 4.67 2.45
CA PRO A 258 10.97 5.08 2.53
C PRO A 258 10.85 6.55 2.97
N PRO A 259 9.79 7.26 2.54
CA PRO A 259 9.58 8.67 2.89
C PRO A 259 9.03 8.82 4.33
N TYR A 260 9.66 8.17 5.29
CA TYR A 260 9.24 8.11 6.69
C TYR A 260 9.31 9.47 7.40
N SER A 261 10.42 10.19 7.18
CA SER A 261 10.74 11.45 7.86
C SER A 261 10.13 12.70 7.23
N LEU A 262 9.42 12.57 6.11
CA LEU A 262 8.77 13.72 5.46
C LEU A 262 7.76 14.37 6.40
N LYS A 263 7.65 15.71 6.35
CA LYS A 263 6.59 16.45 7.04
C LYS A 263 5.23 15.99 6.49
N GLY A 264 4.31 15.60 7.38
CA GLY A 264 3.06 14.93 6.99
C GLY A 264 3.26 13.50 6.51
N GLY A 265 4.42 12.88 6.78
CA GLY A 265 4.74 11.49 6.49
C GLY A 265 4.33 10.52 7.60
N LEU A 266 4.86 9.29 7.51
CA LEU A 266 4.46 8.21 8.41
C LEU A 266 4.79 8.51 9.89
N PHE A 267 5.94 9.14 10.17
CA PHE A 267 6.29 9.52 11.54
C PHE A 267 5.23 10.44 12.17
N ASP A 268 4.80 11.46 11.42
CA ASP A 268 3.77 12.40 11.93
C ASP A 268 2.41 11.70 12.09
N ALA A 269 2.04 10.83 11.15
CA ALA A 269 0.81 10.07 11.20
C ALA A 269 0.74 9.14 12.43
N LEU A 270 1.80 8.40 12.71
CA LEU A 270 1.90 7.54 13.90
C LEU A 270 1.87 8.36 15.19
N THR A 271 2.61 9.48 15.23
CA THR A 271 2.66 10.36 16.40
C THR A 271 1.28 10.95 16.72
N GLU A 272 0.58 11.49 15.70
CA GLU A 272 -0.73 12.12 15.88
C GLU A 272 -1.81 11.12 16.29
N THR A 273 -1.77 9.90 15.71
CA THR A 273 -2.78 8.87 15.97
C THR A 273 -2.52 8.06 17.26
N GLY A 274 -1.38 8.24 17.91
CA GLY A 274 -0.96 7.36 18.99
C GLY A 274 -0.77 5.91 18.52
N GLY A 275 -0.39 5.74 17.26
CA GLY A 275 -0.17 4.44 16.63
C GLY A 275 1.14 3.79 17.05
N ASP A 276 1.40 2.60 16.53
CA ASP A 276 2.65 1.87 16.77
C ASP A 276 3.12 1.09 15.54
N MET A 277 4.35 0.57 15.62
CA MET A 277 4.96 -0.28 14.60
C MET A 277 5.32 -1.65 15.14
N PHE A 278 5.17 -2.67 14.29
CA PHE A 278 5.48 -4.08 14.57
C PHE A 278 6.53 -4.61 13.59
N ALA A 279 7.35 -5.52 14.07
CA ALA A 279 8.30 -6.27 13.26
C ALA A 279 7.91 -7.75 13.26
N ILE A 280 7.69 -8.30 12.08
CA ILE A 280 7.12 -9.63 11.86
C ILE A 280 8.12 -10.50 11.09
N SER A 281 8.40 -11.71 11.60
CA SER A 281 9.29 -12.65 10.91
C SER A 281 8.65 -13.25 9.65
N ASN A 282 9.46 -13.91 8.82
CA ASN A 282 8.94 -14.62 7.65
C ASN A 282 7.99 -15.76 8.07
N GLU A 283 8.32 -16.47 9.14
CA GLU A 283 7.51 -17.55 9.67
C GLU A 283 6.15 -17.05 10.15
N GLU A 284 6.14 -15.96 10.94
CA GLU A 284 4.90 -15.34 11.42
C GLU A 284 4.03 -14.83 10.26
N ALA A 285 4.64 -14.25 9.22
CA ALA A 285 3.93 -13.80 8.03
C ALA A 285 3.28 -14.98 7.27
N MET A 286 4.00 -16.08 7.09
CA MET A 286 3.47 -17.29 6.46
C MET A 286 2.37 -17.95 7.30
N GLU A 287 2.52 -18.02 8.63
CA GLU A 287 1.44 -18.44 9.52
C GLU A 287 0.20 -17.55 9.39
N GLY A 288 0.40 -16.23 9.27
CA GLY A 288 -0.68 -15.26 9.05
C GLY A 288 -1.44 -15.53 7.76
N MET A 289 -0.74 -15.87 6.66
CA MET A 289 -1.37 -16.25 5.39
C MET A 289 -2.21 -17.52 5.52
N VAL A 290 -1.64 -18.57 6.12
CA VAL A 290 -2.35 -19.85 6.34
C VAL A 290 -3.57 -19.65 7.25
N LEU A 291 -3.42 -18.86 8.31
CA LEU A 291 -4.52 -18.53 9.20
C LEU A 291 -5.66 -17.81 8.44
N PHE A 292 -5.32 -16.81 7.65
CA PHE A 292 -6.30 -16.05 6.87
C PHE A 292 -7.03 -16.94 5.85
N GLU A 293 -6.29 -17.75 5.08
CA GLU A 293 -6.88 -18.66 4.10
C GLU A 293 -7.84 -19.67 4.77
N ARG A 294 -7.43 -20.24 5.90
CA ARG A 294 -8.26 -21.19 6.66
C ARG A 294 -9.55 -20.56 7.18
N THR A 295 -9.51 -19.31 7.62
CA THR A 295 -10.64 -18.64 8.29
C THR A 295 -11.54 -17.86 7.33
N GLU A 296 -10.99 -17.32 6.24
CA GLU A 296 -11.72 -16.49 5.29
C GLU A 296 -11.99 -17.19 3.94
N GLY A 297 -11.27 -18.28 3.63
CA GLY A 297 -11.49 -19.10 2.44
C GLY A 297 -10.86 -18.54 1.16
N ILE A 298 -9.91 -17.63 1.28
CA ILE A 298 -9.14 -17.08 0.17
C ILE A 298 -7.68 -16.84 0.59
N ASP A 299 -6.74 -17.05 -0.32
CA ASP A 299 -5.32 -16.77 -0.13
C ASP A 299 -5.02 -15.26 -0.15
N ILE A 300 -3.91 -14.90 0.49
CA ILE A 300 -3.39 -13.53 0.52
C ILE A 300 -1.88 -13.51 0.25
N GLU A 301 -1.38 -12.39 -0.26
CA GLU A 301 0.06 -12.22 -0.46
C GLU A 301 0.83 -12.02 0.86
N PRO A 302 2.16 -12.29 0.90
CA PRO A 302 2.96 -12.21 2.12
C PRO A 302 2.86 -10.87 2.86
N ALA A 303 2.72 -9.74 2.18
CA ALA A 303 2.53 -8.45 2.84
C ALA A 303 1.23 -8.37 3.64
N ALA A 304 0.15 -9.00 3.17
CA ALA A 304 -1.10 -9.12 3.94
C ALA A 304 -0.92 -10.09 5.11
N GLY A 305 -0.15 -11.18 4.94
CA GLY A 305 0.24 -12.08 6.03
C GLY A 305 0.99 -11.36 7.15
N VAL A 306 1.90 -10.43 6.80
CA VAL A 306 2.58 -9.55 7.78
C VAL A 306 1.57 -8.71 8.56
N ALA A 307 0.54 -8.17 7.91
CA ALA A 307 -0.50 -7.39 8.61
C ALA A 307 -1.34 -8.26 9.56
N VAL A 308 -1.74 -9.46 9.14
CA VAL A 308 -2.47 -10.43 9.99
C VAL A 308 -1.63 -10.85 11.20
N ALA A 309 -0.34 -11.15 10.99
CA ALA A 309 0.56 -11.52 12.08
C ALA A 309 0.78 -10.34 13.06
N SER A 310 0.82 -9.09 12.56
CA SER A 310 0.94 -7.92 13.43
C SER A 310 -0.30 -7.69 14.30
N LEU A 311 -1.50 -7.97 13.78
CA LEU A 311 -2.73 -7.96 14.57
C LEU A 311 -2.68 -9.02 15.69
N LYS A 312 -2.28 -10.26 15.35
CA LYS A 312 -2.08 -11.34 16.33
C LYS A 312 -1.07 -10.94 17.40
N GLN A 313 0.05 -10.30 17.02
CA GLN A 313 1.06 -9.81 17.97
C GLN A 313 0.49 -8.70 18.85
N ALA A 314 -0.26 -7.74 18.29
CA ALA A 314 -0.87 -6.63 19.04
C ALA A 314 -1.87 -7.12 20.10
N ILE A 315 -2.69 -8.13 19.78
CA ILE A 315 -3.60 -8.76 20.73
C ILE A 315 -2.82 -9.43 21.87
N ARG A 316 -1.81 -10.24 21.52
CA ARG A 316 -0.98 -10.96 22.50
C ARG A 316 -0.27 -10.01 23.48
N THR A 317 0.13 -8.83 23.03
CA THR A 317 0.83 -7.83 23.85
C THR A 317 -0.11 -6.85 24.56
N GLY A 318 -1.41 -6.95 24.37
CA GLY A 318 -2.40 -6.04 24.94
C GLY A 318 -2.38 -4.64 24.31
N ALA A 319 -1.83 -4.49 23.10
CA ALA A 319 -1.82 -3.23 22.37
C ALA A 319 -3.17 -2.90 21.70
N VAL A 320 -4.06 -3.89 21.63
CA VAL A 320 -5.43 -3.79 21.09
C VAL A 320 -6.40 -4.34 22.11
N GLU A 321 -7.50 -3.63 22.33
CA GLU A 321 -8.64 -4.09 23.13
C GLU A 321 -9.49 -5.05 22.30
N THR A 322 -9.96 -6.15 22.90
CA THR A 322 -10.68 -7.21 22.16
C THR A 322 -12.10 -6.85 21.77
N ASP A 323 -12.66 -5.80 22.37
CA ASP A 323 -13.98 -5.21 22.08
C ASP A 323 -13.93 -3.95 21.20
N ALA A 324 -12.73 -3.56 20.75
CA ALA A 324 -12.53 -2.47 19.80
C ALA A 324 -12.89 -2.87 18.35
N VAL A 325 -13.11 -1.86 17.51
CA VAL A 325 -13.44 -1.99 16.08
C VAL A 325 -12.23 -1.72 15.21
#